data_c9914328f34ba30b2f7a1d8923dfaecb
#
_entry.id   c9914328f34ba30b2f7a1d8923dfaecb
#
_cell.length_a   1.000
_cell.length_b   1.000
_cell.length_c   1.000
_cell.angle_alpha   90.00
_cell.angle_beta   90.00
_cell.angle_gamma   90.00
#
_symmetry.space_group_name_H-M   'P 1'
#
loop_
_entity.id
_entity.type
_entity.pdbx_description
1 polymer ?
#
loop_
_entity_poly.entity_id
_entity_poly.type
_entity_poly.pdbx_seq_one_letter_code
_entity_poly.pdbx_strand_id
1 'polypeptide(L)'
;MQRVRIPDRVSIHDRPVIVARRKQFGHWEGDSIVGKNHTSGLHTEYERVSSFIKFEYLVRINADQTASAAQRIFSPLPCHARRTTTLDNGSEHVRHMEFGLQAYFADPYSSWQRGGNENGNGLIRCYFPKGTDFSTIDEEEFRDVEWELNNR
;
A
#
# COMPACT_ATOMS: atom_id res chain seq x y z
N MET A 1 -25.05 7.73 -1.84
CA MET A 1 -23.59 7.88 -1.85
C MET A 1 -23.07 7.52 -3.23
N GLN A 2 -22.41 8.46 -3.88
CA GLN A 2 -21.82 8.21 -5.19
C GLN A 2 -20.56 7.36 -5.03
N ARG A 3 -20.48 6.26 -5.79
CA ARG A 3 -19.26 5.48 -5.87
C ARG A 3 -18.23 6.27 -6.68
N VAL A 4 -17.02 6.42 -6.14
CA VAL A 4 -15.91 6.99 -6.88
C VAL A 4 -15.53 6.03 -8.00
N ARG A 5 -15.49 6.53 -9.23
CA ARG A 5 -15.08 5.76 -10.38
C ARG A 5 -13.57 5.87 -10.54
N ILE A 6 -12.90 4.73 -10.51
CA ILE A 6 -11.45 4.68 -10.72
C ILE A 6 -11.18 4.62 -12.22
N PRO A 7 -10.49 5.64 -12.80
CA PRO A 7 -10.15 5.61 -14.22
C PRO A 7 -9.15 4.49 -14.52
N ASP A 8 -9.30 3.88 -15.69
CA ASP A 8 -8.40 2.83 -16.19
C ASP A 8 -8.23 1.64 -15.23
N ARG A 9 -9.27 1.36 -14.48
CA ARG A 9 -9.29 0.29 -13.48
C ARG A 9 -9.12 -1.08 -14.14
N VAL A 10 -8.14 -1.86 -13.65
CA VAL A 10 -7.93 -3.24 -14.08
C VAL A 10 -8.31 -4.18 -12.93
N SER A 11 -9.26 -5.06 -13.17
CA SER A 11 -9.77 -5.99 -12.15
C SER A 11 -8.70 -6.99 -11.71
N ILE A 12 -8.76 -7.42 -10.44
CA ILE A 12 -7.94 -8.53 -9.92
C ILE A 12 -8.14 -9.81 -10.75
N HIS A 13 -9.29 -9.96 -11.41
CA HIS A 13 -9.57 -11.12 -12.26
C HIS A 13 -8.72 -11.14 -13.54
N ASP A 14 -8.16 -9.99 -13.92
CA ASP A 14 -7.23 -9.87 -15.05
C ASP A 14 -5.75 -9.97 -14.61
N ARG A 15 -5.51 -10.15 -13.32
CA ARG A 15 -4.17 -10.27 -12.75
C ARG A 15 -3.56 -11.62 -13.15
N PRO A 16 -2.28 -11.64 -13.58
CA PRO A 16 -1.61 -12.90 -13.93
C PRO A 16 -1.67 -13.93 -12.79
N VAL A 17 -1.92 -15.18 -13.14
CA VAL A 17 -2.06 -16.29 -12.17
C VAL A 17 -0.80 -16.44 -11.29
N ILE A 18 0.37 -16.12 -11.82
CA ILE A 18 1.64 -16.23 -11.09
C ILE A 18 1.63 -15.39 -9.80
N VAL A 19 0.87 -14.28 -9.77
CA VAL A 19 0.77 -13.43 -8.57
C VAL A 19 0.14 -14.20 -7.41
N ALA A 20 -0.91 -14.97 -7.69
CA ALA A 20 -1.61 -15.76 -6.67
C ALA A 20 -0.74 -16.89 -6.09
N ARG A 21 0.24 -17.37 -6.84
CA ARG A 21 1.11 -18.46 -6.43
C ARG A 21 2.14 -18.08 -5.37
N ARG A 22 2.36 -16.79 -5.13
CA ARG A 22 3.30 -16.25 -4.13
C ARG A 22 4.72 -16.83 -4.28
N LYS A 23 5.18 -17.02 -5.51
CA LYS A 23 6.52 -17.56 -5.81
C LYS A 23 7.41 -16.57 -6.58
N GLN A 24 6.82 -15.62 -7.28
CA GLN A 24 7.56 -14.59 -7.99
C GLN A 24 7.62 -13.32 -7.16
N PHE A 25 8.82 -12.85 -6.89
CA PHE A 25 9.06 -11.59 -6.15
C PHE A 25 8.60 -10.37 -6.97
N GLY A 26 8.19 -9.33 -6.26
CA GLY A 26 7.83 -8.05 -6.88
C GLY A 26 6.34 -7.80 -7.02
N HIS A 27 5.51 -8.61 -6.38
CA HIS A 27 4.06 -8.42 -6.35
C HIS A 27 3.63 -7.96 -4.97
N TRP A 28 3.02 -6.78 -4.90
CA TRP A 28 2.69 -6.07 -3.68
C TRP A 28 1.19 -5.98 -3.44
N GLU A 29 0.82 -5.65 -2.23
CA GLU A 29 -0.54 -5.30 -1.84
C GLU A 29 -0.50 -3.93 -1.16
N GLY A 30 -1.27 -2.97 -1.68
CA GLY A 30 -1.28 -1.60 -1.19
C GLY A 30 -2.53 -1.26 -0.40
N ASP A 31 -2.38 -0.39 0.60
CA ASP A 31 -3.49 0.05 1.44
C ASP A 31 -3.14 1.39 2.09
N SER A 32 -4.11 1.94 2.83
CA SER A 32 -3.94 3.14 3.64
C SER A 32 -4.20 2.81 5.11
N ILE A 33 -3.34 3.32 5.98
CA ILE A 33 -3.57 3.32 7.44
C ILE A 33 -3.95 4.73 7.83
N VAL A 34 -5.07 4.87 8.54
CA VAL A 34 -5.64 6.16 8.91
C VAL A 34 -5.06 6.65 10.24
N GLY A 35 -4.68 7.93 10.28
CA GLY A 35 -4.18 8.59 11.48
C GLY A 35 -5.27 9.20 12.34
N LYS A 36 -4.86 9.95 13.36
CA LYS A 36 -5.70 10.50 14.44
C LYS A 36 -6.96 11.20 13.94
N ASN A 37 -6.91 12.08 13.03
CA ASN A 37 -8.07 12.89 12.61
C ASN A 37 -8.74 12.37 11.34
N HIS A 38 -8.49 11.11 10.96
CA HIS A 38 -9.00 10.48 9.75
C HIS A 38 -8.64 11.23 8.45
N THR A 39 -7.72 12.19 8.51
CA THR A 39 -7.25 12.96 7.35
C THR A 39 -5.84 12.58 6.93
N SER A 40 -4.95 12.38 7.89
CA SER A 40 -3.58 11.92 7.65
C SER A 40 -3.47 10.41 7.76
N GLY A 41 -2.37 9.86 7.32
CA GLY A 41 -2.15 8.42 7.41
C GLY A 41 -0.83 7.96 6.81
N LEU A 42 -0.79 6.68 6.49
CA LEU A 42 0.32 6.06 5.80
C LEU A 42 -0.19 5.35 4.55
N HIS A 43 0.53 5.45 3.45
CA HIS A 43 0.36 4.52 2.33
C HIS A 43 1.29 3.34 2.58
N THR A 44 0.76 2.14 2.58
CA THR A 44 1.49 0.91 2.90
C THR A 44 1.52 -0.02 1.71
N GLU A 45 2.65 -0.71 1.53
CA GLU A 45 2.81 -1.74 0.50
C GLU A 45 3.49 -2.95 1.14
N TYR A 46 2.92 -4.12 0.89
CA TYR A 46 3.37 -5.39 1.42
C TYR A 46 3.73 -6.32 0.28
N GLU A 47 5.00 -6.80 0.23
CA GLU A 47 5.45 -7.71 -0.82
C GLU A 47 5.09 -9.15 -0.48
N ARG A 48 4.48 -9.86 -1.43
CA ARG A 48 3.77 -11.12 -1.20
C ARG A 48 4.66 -12.33 -0.92
N VAL A 49 5.91 -12.31 -1.40
CA VAL A 49 6.84 -13.44 -1.22
C VAL A 49 7.71 -13.23 0.01
N SER A 50 8.35 -12.08 0.10
CA SER A 50 9.31 -11.75 1.16
C SER A 50 8.67 -11.29 2.45
N SER A 51 7.40 -10.88 2.42
CA SER A 51 6.73 -10.18 3.51
C SER A 51 7.35 -8.82 3.82
N PHE A 52 8.09 -8.25 2.89
CA PHE A 52 8.72 -6.94 3.03
C PHE A 52 7.64 -5.86 3.09
N ILE A 53 7.81 -4.90 4.00
CA ILE A 53 6.86 -3.81 4.22
C ILE A 53 7.52 -2.49 3.89
N LYS A 54 6.84 -1.67 3.09
CA LYS A 54 7.23 -0.29 2.83
C LYS A 54 6.05 0.61 3.16
N PHE A 55 6.32 1.78 3.72
CA PHE A 55 5.26 2.76 3.95
C PHE A 55 5.79 4.18 3.86
N GLU A 56 4.90 5.11 3.55
CA GLU A 56 5.20 6.54 3.46
C GLU A 56 4.09 7.35 4.13
N TYR A 57 4.48 8.41 4.80
CA TYR A 57 3.56 9.33 5.46
C TYR A 57 2.76 10.13 4.45
N LEU A 58 1.46 10.25 4.74
CA LEU A 58 0.52 11.09 3.99
C LEU A 58 0.03 12.19 4.93
N VAL A 59 0.36 13.44 4.66
CA VAL A 59 -0.21 14.58 5.41
C VAL A 59 -1.73 14.55 5.27
N ARG A 60 -2.21 14.15 4.11
CA ARG A 60 -3.62 13.92 3.82
C ARG A 60 -3.77 12.68 2.93
N ILE A 61 -4.72 11.83 3.28
CA ILE A 61 -5.06 10.66 2.44
C ILE A 61 -5.88 11.17 1.26
N ASN A 62 -5.22 11.37 0.13
CA ASN A 62 -5.84 11.75 -1.13
C ASN A 62 -5.06 11.16 -2.31
N ALA A 63 -5.58 11.34 -3.52
CA ALA A 63 -4.99 10.74 -4.71
C ALA A 63 -3.57 11.27 -5.00
N ASP A 64 -3.35 12.57 -4.85
CA ASP A 64 -2.06 13.20 -5.15
C ASP A 64 -0.97 12.70 -4.21
N GLN A 65 -1.23 12.71 -2.91
CA GLN A 65 -0.24 12.28 -1.92
C GLN A 65 0.00 10.77 -1.97
N THR A 66 -1.04 9.99 -2.23
CA THR A 66 -0.90 8.53 -2.39
C THR A 66 -0.04 8.20 -3.60
N ALA A 67 -0.24 8.87 -4.73
CA ALA A 67 0.60 8.66 -5.91
C ALA A 67 2.07 9.02 -5.64
N SER A 68 2.31 10.16 -4.97
CA SER A 68 3.68 10.56 -4.59
C SER A 68 4.32 9.56 -3.64
N ALA A 69 3.58 9.08 -2.65
CA ALA A 69 4.05 8.08 -1.70
C ALA A 69 4.42 6.77 -2.40
N ALA A 70 3.56 6.28 -3.28
CA ALA A 70 3.82 5.07 -4.06
C ALA A 70 5.08 5.22 -4.93
N GLN A 71 5.26 6.37 -5.55
CA GLN A 71 6.47 6.65 -6.33
C GLN A 71 7.73 6.60 -5.46
N ARG A 72 7.68 7.17 -4.26
CA ARG A 72 8.82 7.10 -3.32
C ARG A 72 9.14 5.67 -2.88
N ILE A 73 8.11 4.83 -2.75
CA ILE A 73 8.29 3.41 -2.41
C ILE A 73 8.91 2.64 -3.58
N PHE A 74 8.35 2.78 -4.78
CA PHE A 74 8.68 1.90 -5.90
C PHE A 74 9.83 2.39 -6.78
N SER A 75 10.01 3.71 -6.96
CA SER A 75 11.02 4.21 -7.87
C SER A 75 12.46 3.81 -7.54
N PRO A 76 12.85 3.66 -6.24
CA PRO A 76 14.19 3.17 -5.92
C PRO A 76 14.41 1.67 -6.18
N LEU A 77 13.32 0.92 -6.36
CA LEU A 77 13.40 -0.54 -6.52
C LEU A 77 13.69 -0.93 -7.96
N PRO A 78 14.45 -2.02 -8.19
CA PRO A 78 14.65 -2.54 -9.54
C PRO A 78 13.33 -3.11 -10.11
N CYS A 79 13.26 -3.25 -11.43
CA CYS A 79 12.03 -3.68 -12.11
C CYS A 79 11.49 -5.03 -11.60
N HIS A 80 12.37 -5.98 -11.28
CA HIS A 80 11.95 -7.29 -10.77
C HIS A 80 11.38 -7.24 -9.35
N ALA A 81 11.57 -6.13 -8.63
CA ALA A 81 11.04 -5.93 -7.29
C ALA A 81 9.76 -5.06 -7.28
N ARG A 82 9.32 -4.56 -8.44
CA ARG A 82 8.13 -3.72 -8.58
C ARG A 82 7.31 -4.09 -9.81
N ARG A 83 6.75 -5.29 -9.81
CA ARG A 83 6.00 -5.81 -10.95
C ARG A 83 4.53 -5.39 -10.91
N THR A 84 3.85 -5.62 -9.79
CA THR A 84 2.43 -5.29 -9.63
C THR A 84 2.13 -4.87 -8.20
N THR A 85 1.01 -4.15 -8.02
CA THR A 85 0.39 -3.97 -6.72
C THR A 85 -1.10 -4.21 -6.84
N THR A 86 -1.71 -4.78 -5.80
CA THR A 86 -3.15 -4.99 -5.72
C THR A 86 -3.73 -4.04 -4.68
N LEU A 87 -4.72 -3.25 -5.09
CA LEU A 87 -5.30 -2.16 -4.32
C LEU A 87 -6.79 -2.41 -4.04
N ASP A 88 -7.33 -1.73 -3.03
CA ASP A 88 -8.79 -1.63 -2.85
C ASP A 88 -9.35 -0.51 -3.75
N ASN A 89 -10.67 -0.32 -3.69
CA ASN A 89 -11.37 0.64 -4.55
C ASN A 89 -11.52 2.03 -3.90
N GLY A 90 -10.63 2.38 -2.97
CA GLY A 90 -10.63 3.70 -2.34
C GLY A 90 -10.30 4.82 -3.33
N SER A 91 -10.87 5.99 -3.10
CA SER A 91 -10.66 7.16 -3.96
C SER A 91 -9.22 7.65 -3.99
N GLU A 92 -8.42 7.34 -2.98
CA GLU A 92 -6.99 7.67 -2.93
C GLU A 92 -6.17 6.91 -3.96
N HIS A 93 -6.74 5.87 -4.58
CA HIS A 93 -6.06 5.05 -5.59
C HIS A 93 -6.38 5.43 -7.03
N VAL A 94 -7.13 6.52 -7.26
CA VAL A 94 -7.54 6.91 -8.63
C VAL A 94 -6.36 7.27 -9.55
N ARG A 95 -5.22 7.66 -8.99
CA ARG A 95 -4.01 7.98 -9.76
C ARG A 95 -3.02 6.82 -9.84
N HIS A 96 -3.52 5.58 -9.78
CA HIS A 96 -2.70 4.37 -9.78
C HIS A 96 -1.77 4.25 -11.00
N MET A 97 -2.13 4.84 -12.14
CA MET A 97 -1.29 4.83 -13.33
C MET A 97 0.06 5.54 -13.12
N GLU A 98 0.16 6.38 -12.08
CA GLU A 98 1.38 7.11 -11.75
C GLU A 98 2.24 6.42 -10.69
N PHE A 99 1.84 5.22 -10.22
CA PHE A 99 2.57 4.49 -9.16
C PHE A 99 3.91 3.92 -9.64
N GLY A 100 4.07 3.73 -10.94
CA GLY A 100 5.31 3.20 -11.52
C GLY A 100 5.34 1.67 -11.67
N LEU A 101 4.19 1.02 -11.47
CA LEU A 101 4.00 -0.41 -11.73
C LEU A 101 2.53 -0.67 -12.05
N GLN A 102 2.22 -1.87 -12.55
CA GLN A 102 0.83 -2.23 -12.87
C GLN A 102 0.02 -2.42 -11.60
N ALA A 103 -1.10 -1.72 -11.50
CA ALA A 103 -2.07 -1.89 -10.40
C ALA A 103 -3.25 -2.75 -10.84
N TYR A 104 -3.69 -3.63 -9.94
CA TYR A 104 -4.93 -4.40 -10.05
C TYR A 104 -5.82 -4.08 -8.86
N PHE A 105 -7.13 -4.16 -9.05
CA PHE A 105 -8.10 -3.78 -8.03
C PHE A 105 -8.89 -4.99 -7.54
N ALA A 106 -8.90 -5.16 -6.22
CA ALA A 106 -9.70 -6.18 -5.56
C ALA A 106 -11.19 -5.93 -5.79
N ASP A 107 -11.99 -6.99 -5.70
CA ASP A 107 -13.45 -6.86 -5.74
C ASP A 107 -13.92 -6.10 -4.49
N PRO A 108 -15.00 -5.32 -4.59
CA PRO A 108 -15.57 -4.66 -3.43
C PRO A 108 -15.88 -5.66 -2.31
N TYR A 109 -15.61 -5.28 -1.07
CA TYR A 109 -15.87 -6.09 0.14
C TYR A 109 -15.16 -7.46 0.16
N SER A 110 -14.02 -7.59 -0.53
CA SER A 110 -13.26 -8.84 -0.65
C SER A 110 -11.88 -8.70 -0.04
N SER A 111 -11.80 -8.34 1.25
CA SER A 111 -10.54 -8.09 1.95
C SER A 111 -9.58 -9.29 1.92
N TRP A 112 -10.11 -10.53 1.84
CA TRP A 112 -9.28 -11.73 1.74
C TRP A 112 -8.40 -11.79 0.48
N GLN A 113 -8.74 -11.02 -0.54
CA GLN A 113 -7.92 -10.92 -1.76
C GLN A 113 -6.60 -10.17 -1.52
N ARG A 114 -6.45 -9.53 -0.35
CA ARG A 114 -5.26 -8.80 0.09
C ARG A 114 -4.88 -9.19 1.53
N GLY A 115 -4.88 -10.50 1.82
CA GLY A 115 -4.65 -11.03 3.16
C GLY A 115 -3.30 -10.65 3.76
N GLY A 116 -2.24 -10.58 2.94
CA GLY A 116 -0.92 -10.16 3.38
C GLY A 116 -0.91 -8.71 3.86
N ASN A 117 -1.70 -7.86 3.24
CA ASN A 117 -1.84 -6.45 3.60
C ASN A 117 -2.44 -6.27 4.99
N GLU A 118 -3.48 -7.04 5.33
CA GLU A 118 -4.07 -7.01 6.67
C GLU A 118 -3.04 -7.38 7.73
N ASN A 119 -2.27 -8.43 7.51
CA ASN A 119 -1.20 -8.84 8.41
C ASN A 119 -0.12 -7.76 8.54
N GLY A 120 0.33 -7.18 7.43
CA GLY A 120 1.33 -6.11 7.41
C GLY A 120 0.86 -4.88 8.15
N ASN A 121 -0.39 -4.46 7.94
CA ASN A 121 -0.97 -3.32 8.66
C ASN A 121 -1.07 -3.59 10.16
N GLY A 122 -1.38 -4.82 10.56
CA GLY A 122 -1.39 -5.21 11.97
C GLY A 122 -0.02 -5.06 12.62
N LEU A 123 1.04 -5.40 11.93
CA LEU A 123 2.42 -5.23 12.41
C LEU A 123 2.79 -3.76 12.56
N ILE A 124 2.42 -2.93 11.60
CA ILE A 124 2.63 -1.48 11.68
C ILE A 124 1.86 -0.89 12.87
N ARG A 125 0.64 -1.36 13.12
CA ARG A 125 -0.18 -0.92 14.26
C ARG A 125 0.42 -1.27 15.63
N CYS A 126 1.33 -2.23 15.71
CA CYS A 126 2.08 -2.49 16.95
C CYS A 126 2.97 -1.31 17.35
N TYR A 127 3.47 -0.57 16.35
CA TYR A 127 4.29 0.64 16.56
C TYR A 127 3.45 1.91 16.60
N PHE A 128 2.42 1.96 15.77
CA PHE A 128 1.55 3.12 15.60
C PHE A 128 0.09 2.70 15.79
N PRO A 129 -0.37 2.59 17.05
CA PRO A 129 -1.76 2.17 17.33
C PRO A 129 -2.79 3.12 16.75
N LYS A 130 -4.03 2.70 16.68
CA LYS A 130 -5.15 3.56 16.27
C LYS A 130 -5.16 4.83 17.09
N GLY A 131 -5.39 5.95 16.44
CA GLY A 131 -5.36 7.27 17.08
C GLY A 131 -3.98 7.92 17.11
N THR A 132 -2.94 7.27 16.56
CA THR A 132 -1.62 7.89 16.44
C THR A 132 -1.69 9.14 15.57
N ASP A 133 -1.11 10.22 16.06
CA ASP A 133 -0.92 11.45 15.29
C ASP A 133 0.39 11.36 14.53
N PHE A 134 0.32 10.97 13.25
CA PHE A 134 1.51 10.81 12.42
C PHE A 134 2.28 12.10 12.18
N SER A 135 1.63 13.27 12.37
CA SER A 135 2.30 14.56 12.20
C SER A 135 3.38 14.83 13.24
N THR A 136 3.34 14.10 14.37
CA THR A 136 4.32 14.24 15.46
C THR A 136 5.53 13.33 15.29
N ILE A 137 5.52 12.45 14.28
CA ILE A 137 6.54 11.44 14.05
C ILE A 137 7.45 11.93 12.93
N ASP A 138 8.77 11.92 13.16
CA ASP A 138 9.72 12.35 12.14
C ASP A 138 10.07 11.23 11.16
N GLU A 139 10.70 11.60 10.07
CA GLU A 139 11.07 10.66 8.99
C GLU A 139 12.03 9.58 9.49
N GLU A 140 12.96 9.92 10.37
CA GLU A 140 13.91 8.96 10.94
C GLU A 140 13.18 7.86 11.72
N GLU A 141 12.20 8.23 12.53
CA GLU A 141 11.41 7.26 13.29
C GLU A 141 10.61 6.34 12.38
N PHE A 142 10.01 6.89 11.33
CA PHE A 142 9.32 6.07 10.31
C PHE A 142 10.27 5.06 9.68
N ARG A 143 11.47 5.48 9.29
CA ARG A 143 12.45 4.58 8.65
C ARG A 143 12.99 3.53 9.63
N ASP A 144 13.18 3.89 10.90
CA ASP A 144 13.59 2.94 11.94
C ASP A 144 12.55 1.83 12.15
N VAL A 145 11.28 2.19 12.20
CA VAL A 145 10.20 1.21 12.33
C VAL A 145 10.15 0.30 11.10
N GLU A 146 10.25 0.86 9.91
CA GLU A 146 10.27 0.09 8.66
C GLU A 146 11.43 -0.89 8.65
N TRP A 147 12.63 -0.44 9.04
CA TRP A 147 13.81 -1.29 9.13
C TRP A 147 13.59 -2.44 10.13
N GLU A 148 13.07 -2.13 11.30
CA GLU A 148 12.82 -3.13 12.34
C GLU A 148 11.80 -4.18 11.89
N LEU A 149 10.72 -3.76 11.24
CA LEU A 149 9.73 -4.67 10.68
C LEU A 149 10.31 -5.60 9.62
N ASN A 150 11.25 -5.11 8.82
CA ASN A 150 11.83 -5.88 7.71
C ASN A 150 13.03 -6.75 8.15
N ASN A 151 13.53 -6.58 9.36
CA ASN A 151 14.71 -7.29 9.88
C ASN A 151 14.40 -8.14 11.12
N ARG A 152 13.16 -8.50 11.31
CA ARG A 152 12.74 -9.36 12.41
C ARG A 152 12.95 -10.84 12.08
#